data_a6aa243aadd2f7b6c785bb1133e18a87
#
_entry.id   a6aa243aadd2f7b6c785bb1133e18a87
#
_cell.length_a   1.000
_cell.length_b   1.000
_cell.length_c   1.000
_cell.angle_alpha   90.00
_cell.angle_beta   90.00
_cell.angle_gamma   90.00
#
_symmetry.space_group_name_H-M   'P 1'
#
loop_
_entity.id
_entity.type
_entity.pdbx_description
1 polymer ?
#
loop_
_entity_poly.entity_id
_entity_poly.type
_entity_poly.pdbx_seq_one_letter_code
_entity_poly.pdbx_strand_id
1 'polypeptide(L)'
;MVIYGVFIVSKSGGLIYNYDHNIPRVETEKTFGFPLDIKLQYENKKIVVVFGQRDGINVGHVLLSVNGSPVSGRTTEDGRDVFDVIETKENYPLSLKFGRPRATTNEKIVLASMFYPLFALASQLSPVPKSSGIESLTADTFKLVKFIVVSAVSLTGSEAVLRRIYELYADYALKNPFYSLEMPIRCELFDTSLHTLLELVDKNGTNNL
;
A
#
# COMPACT_ATOMS: atom_id res chain seq x y z
N MET A 1 14.66 -6.20 -7.50
CA MET A 1 13.71 -5.17 -7.95
C MET A 1 12.48 -5.31 -7.10
N VAL A 2 11.82 -4.24 -6.69
CA VAL A 2 10.71 -4.37 -5.75
C VAL A 2 9.45 -3.76 -6.34
N ILE A 3 8.41 -4.57 -6.47
CA ILE A 3 7.05 -4.14 -6.77
C ILE A 3 6.31 -4.05 -5.44
N TYR A 4 5.70 -2.92 -5.13
CA TYR A 4 4.98 -2.70 -3.88
C TYR A 4 3.53 -3.13 -3.96
N GLY A 5 2.91 -2.98 -5.12
CA GLY A 5 1.53 -3.39 -5.32
C GLY A 5 1.06 -3.24 -6.76
N VAL A 6 -0.03 -3.92 -7.05
CA VAL A 6 -0.71 -3.91 -8.35
C VAL A 6 -2.15 -3.49 -8.14
N PHE A 7 -2.59 -2.49 -8.91
CA PHE A 7 -3.98 -2.03 -8.94
C PHE A 7 -4.50 -2.14 -10.38
N ILE A 8 -5.65 -2.70 -10.57
CA ILE A 8 -6.33 -2.74 -11.87
C ILE A 8 -7.55 -1.83 -11.79
N VAL A 9 -7.58 -0.83 -12.65
CA VAL A 9 -8.63 0.19 -12.70
C VAL A 9 -9.42 0.04 -13.98
N SER A 10 -10.74 0.09 -13.88
CA SER A 10 -11.64 0.04 -15.04
C SER A 10 -11.59 1.33 -15.86
N LYS A 11 -12.19 1.32 -17.04
CA LYS A 11 -12.32 2.53 -17.87
C LYS A 11 -13.19 3.62 -17.22
N SER A 12 -14.08 3.24 -16.31
CA SER A 12 -14.90 4.16 -15.52
C SER A 12 -14.16 4.76 -14.31
N GLY A 13 -12.92 4.34 -14.06
CA GLY A 13 -12.12 4.79 -12.91
C GLY A 13 -12.34 3.98 -11.63
N GLY A 14 -13.14 2.92 -11.68
CA GLY A 14 -13.37 2.02 -10.54
C GLY A 14 -12.21 1.07 -10.30
N LEU A 15 -11.86 0.83 -9.04
CA LEU A 15 -10.88 -0.17 -8.65
C LEU A 15 -11.51 -1.56 -8.75
N ILE A 16 -11.06 -2.39 -9.70
CA ILE A 16 -11.56 -3.76 -9.90
C ILE A 16 -10.68 -4.83 -9.27
N TYR A 17 -9.40 -4.49 -8.99
CA TYR A 17 -8.47 -5.39 -8.31
C TYR A 17 -7.34 -4.63 -7.63
N ASN A 18 -6.94 -5.09 -6.46
CA ASN A 18 -5.73 -4.62 -5.81
C ASN A 18 -4.99 -5.77 -5.12
N TYR A 19 -3.68 -5.75 -5.24
CA TYR A 19 -2.79 -6.69 -4.58
C TYR A 19 -1.59 -5.96 -3.99
N ASP A 20 -1.41 -6.11 -2.68
CA ASP A 20 -0.25 -5.57 -1.96
C ASP A 20 0.84 -6.66 -1.94
N HIS A 21 2.02 -6.35 -2.47
CA HIS A 21 3.12 -7.32 -2.54
C HIS A 21 4.20 -7.02 -1.49
N ASN A 22 5.24 -6.31 -1.81
CA ASN A 22 6.34 -6.01 -0.90
C ASN A 22 6.21 -4.62 -0.27
N ILE A 23 5.16 -4.39 0.53
CA ILE A 23 5.02 -3.12 1.23
C ILE A 23 6.13 -3.01 2.29
N PRO A 24 7.00 -1.98 2.26
CA PRO A 24 8.02 -1.78 3.26
C PRO A 24 7.38 -1.63 4.64
N ARG A 25 7.71 -2.53 5.55
CA ARG A 25 7.35 -2.41 6.96
C ARG A 25 8.38 -1.51 7.63
N VAL A 26 8.11 -0.23 7.63
CA VAL A 26 8.92 0.71 8.44
C VAL A 26 8.37 0.63 9.85
N GLU A 27 9.00 -0.19 10.67
CA GLU A 27 8.67 -0.35 12.09
C GLU A 27 9.85 0.19 12.90
N THR A 28 9.56 1.06 13.85
CA THR A 28 10.55 1.63 14.77
C THR A 28 10.11 1.31 16.18
N GLU A 29 10.95 0.59 16.92
CA GLU A 29 10.74 0.29 18.33
C GLU A 29 11.67 1.16 19.19
N LYS A 30 11.11 1.79 20.21
CA LYS A 30 11.86 2.65 21.09
C LYS A 30 11.34 2.57 22.51
N THR A 31 12.29 2.68 23.46
CA THR A 31 11.98 2.76 24.89
C THR A 31 11.86 4.21 25.31
N PHE A 32 10.78 4.53 25.99
CA PHE A 32 10.47 5.86 26.51
C PHE A 32 10.47 5.88 28.01
N GLY A 33 10.97 7.00 28.57
CA GLY A 33 10.83 7.35 29.98
C GLY A 33 9.57 8.17 30.24
N PHE A 34 9.21 8.29 31.50
CA PHE A 34 8.10 9.18 31.90
C PHE A 34 8.60 10.62 32.09
N PRO A 35 7.85 11.65 31.63
CA PRO A 35 6.64 11.59 30.81
C PRO A 35 6.93 11.26 29.34
N LEU A 36 5.92 10.76 28.64
CA LEU A 36 6.04 10.45 27.20
C LEU A 36 6.19 11.73 26.37
N ASP A 37 7.27 11.83 25.60
CA ASP A 37 7.60 13.02 24.78
C ASP A 37 6.72 13.18 23.53
N ILE A 38 5.94 12.16 23.17
CA ILE A 38 5.08 12.11 21.99
C ILE A 38 3.61 12.17 22.41
N LYS A 39 2.80 12.94 21.65
CA LYS A 39 1.35 12.94 21.84
C LYS A 39 0.69 11.93 20.94
N LEU A 40 -0.07 11.05 21.55
CA LEU A 40 -0.85 10.02 20.88
C LEU A 40 -2.33 10.40 20.91
N GLN A 41 -3.04 10.08 19.83
CA GLN A 41 -4.47 10.28 19.71
C GLN A 41 -5.10 9.04 19.11
N TYR A 42 -6.33 8.74 19.54
CA TYR A 42 -7.12 7.65 18.99
C TYR A 42 -7.96 8.14 17.81
N GLU A 43 -7.59 7.70 16.60
CA GLU A 43 -8.29 8.05 15.37
C GLU A 43 -8.49 6.81 14.49
N ASN A 44 -9.66 6.70 13.86
CA ASN A 44 -9.96 5.61 12.91
C ASN A 44 -9.63 4.21 13.44
N LYS A 45 -9.95 3.94 14.70
CA LYS A 45 -9.66 2.68 15.40
C LYS A 45 -8.16 2.35 15.55
N LYS A 46 -7.31 3.36 15.49
CA LYS A 46 -5.85 3.23 15.67
C LYS A 46 -5.34 4.34 16.57
N ILE A 47 -4.26 4.08 17.27
CA ILE A 47 -3.56 5.09 18.06
C ILE A 47 -2.45 5.67 17.19
N VAL A 48 -2.54 6.96 16.90
CA VAL A 48 -1.70 7.68 15.94
C VAL A 48 -0.85 8.71 16.66
N VAL A 49 0.38 8.90 16.21
CA VAL A 49 1.25 10.00 16.65
C VAL A 49 0.77 11.30 16.03
N VAL A 50 0.32 12.25 16.87
CA VAL A 50 -0.19 13.56 16.42
C VAL A 50 0.86 14.65 16.57
N PHE A 51 1.73 14.52 17.57
CA PHE A 51 2.77 15.50 17.84
C PHE A 51 4.01 14.83 18.44
N GLY A 52 5.18 15.37 18.09
CA GLY A 52 6.48 14.85 18.53
C GLY A 52 7.09 13.96 17.44
N GLN A 53 8.22 14.43 16.89
CA GLN A 53 9.01 13.66 15.93
C GLN A 53 10.33 13.29 16.60
N ARG A 54 10.65 12.01 16.66
CA ARG A 54 11.87 11.53 17.30
C ARG A 54 12.38 10.25 16.64
N ASP A 55 13.64 10.27 16.22
CA ASP A 55 14.44 9.08 15.83
C ASP A 55 13.70 8.07 14.93
N GLY A 56 13.09 8.54 13.85
CA GLY A 56 12.36 7.71 12.90
C GLY A 56 10.86 7.55 13.19
N ILE A 57 10.36 8.06 14.32
CA ILE A 57 8.93 8.15 14.60
C ILE A 57 8.43 9.50 14.07
N ASN A 58 7.48 9.47 13.18
CA ASN A 58 6.90 10.64 12.54
C ASN A 58 5.41 10.78 12.88
N VAL A 59 4.89 11.99 12.75
CA VAL A 59 3.44 12.24 12.82
C VAL A 59 2.73 11.36 11.77
N GLY A 60 1.63 10.72 12.17
CA GLY A 60 0.88 9.78 11.35
C GLY A 60 1.31 8.31 11.50
N HIS A 61 2.41 8.01 12.20
CA HIS A 61 2.72 6.62 12.56
C HIS A 61 1.71 6.08 13.56
N VAL A 62 1.39 4.79 13.43
CA VAL A 62 0.46 4.06 14.30
C VAL A 62 1.25 3.27 15.33
N LEU A 63 0.77 3.28 16.57
CA LEU A 63 1.27 2.40 17.63
C LEU A 63 0.87 0.95 17.32
N LEU A 64 1.85 0.07 17.22
CA LEU A 64 1.67 -1.34 16.86
C LEU A 64 1.73 -2.24 18.09
N SER A 65 2.64 -1.96 19.04
CA SER A 65 2.76 -2.73 20.27
C SER A 65 3.26 -1.87 21.43
N VAL A 66 2.92 -2.30 22.64
CA VAL A 66 3.40 -1.75 23.92
C VAL A 66 4.04 -2.88 24.70
N ASN A 67 5.32 -2.73 25.06
CA ASN A 67 6.13 -3.77 25.73
C ASN A 67 6.05 -5.15 25.05
N GLY A 68 6.01 -5.17 23.70
CA GLY A 68 5.87 -6.41 22.92
C GLY A 68 4.44 -6.91 22.75
N SER A 69 3.48 -6.45 23.58
CA SER A 69 2.07 -6.81 23.42
C SER A 69 1.42 -6.02 22.28
N PRO A 70 0.83 -6.67 21.27
CA PRO A 70 0.20 -5.98 20.15
C PRO A 70 -1.02 -5.16 20.59
N VAL A 71 -1.18 -4.00 19.94
CA VAL A 71 -2.31 -3.09 20.18
C VAL A 71 -3.38 -3.32 19.14
N SER A 72 -4.61 -3.58 19.60
CA SER A 72 -5.79 -3.69 18.76
C SER A 72 -6.79 -2.60 19.12
N GLY A 73 -6.93 -1.63 18.21
CA GLY A 73 -7.79 -0.48 18.49
C GLY A 73 -7.21 0.41 19.59
N ARG A 74 -7.86 0.44 20.75
CA ARG A 74 -7.46 1.22 21.93
C ARG A 74 -6.86 0.36 23.04
N THR A 75 -6.97 -0.96 22.94
CA THR A 75 -6.56 -1.89 23.97
C THR A 75 -5.36 -2.75 23.55
N THR A 76 -4.55 -3.16 24.52
CA THR A 76 -3.55 -4.21 24.37
C THR A 76 -4.23 -5.58 24.32
N GLU A 77 -3.52 -6.61 23.88
CA GLU A 77 -4.02 -8.00 23.89
C GLU A 77 -4.48 -8.46 25.29
N ASP A 78 -3.88 -7.92 26.35
CA ASP A 78 -4.25 -8.16 27.74
C ASP A 78 -5.56 -7.45 28.16
N GLY A 79 -6.21 -6.73 27.25
CA GLY A 79 -7.46 -6.00 27.50
C GLY A 79 -7.28 -4.68 28.25
N ARG A 80 -6.06 -4.21 28.49
CA ARG A 80 -5.80 -2.93 29.15
C ARG A 80 -5.90 -1.78 28.16
N ASP A 81 -6.45 -0.63 28.57
CA ASP A 81 -6.42 0.58 27.76
C ASP A 81 -4.98 1.10 27.64
N VAL A 82 -4.56 1.35 26.41
CA VAL A 82 -3.20 1.83 26.14
C VAL A 82 -2.92 3.19 26.77
N PHE A 83 -3.92 4.08 26.83
CA PHE A 83 -3.73 5.40 27.45
C PHE A 83 -3.54 5.29 28.96
N ASP A 84 -4.27 4.40 29.63
CA ASP A 84 -4.09 4.13 31.06
C ASP A 84 -2.69 3.58 31.35
N VAL A 85 -2.18 2.70 30.47
CA VAL A 85 -0.81 2.16 30.58
C VAL A 85 0.23 3.25 30.44
N ILE A 86 0.03 4.18 29.48
CA ILE A 86 0.98 5.27 29.20
C ILE A 86 0.95 6.36 30.30
N GLU A 87 -0.20 6.64 30.89
CA GLU A 87 -0.36 7.66 31.93
C GLU A 87 0.20 7.20 33.29
N THR A 88 0.31 5.90 33.51
CA THR A 88 0.79 5.33 34.77
C THR A 88 2.32 5.32 34.80
N LYS A 89 2.90 6.11 35.70
CA LYS A 89 4.36 6.24 35.88
C LYS A 89 5.05 4.92 36.21
N GLU A 90 4.38 4.03 36.92
CA GLU A 90 4.92 2.74 37.38
C GLU A 90 5.21 1.77 36.23
N ASN A 91 4.59 1.98 35.08
CA ASN A 91 4.78 1.13 33.89
C ASN A 91 6.06 1.48 33.10
N TYR A 92 6.73 2.57 33.41
CA TYR A 92 7.93 3.01 32.70
C TYR A 92 9.21 2.32 33.23
N PRO A 93 10.17 2.01 32.35
CA PRO A 93 10.27 2.38 30.94
C PRO A 93 9.33 1.55 30.02
N LEU A 94 8.68 2.21 29.05
CA LEU A 94 7.80 1.58 28.08
C LEU A 94 8.50 1.39 26.73
N SER A 95 8.53 0.17 26.21
CA SER A 95 8.92 -0.10 24.82
C SER A 95 7.70 0.07 23.93
N LEU A 96 7.73 1.07 23.05
CA LEU A 96 6.66 1.38 22.10
C LEU A 96 7.14 1.13 20.68
N LYS A 97 6.38 0.34 19.93
CA LYS A 97 6.65 0.03 18.54
C LYS A 97 5.67 0.77 17.64
N PHE A 98 6.22 1.60 16.77
CA PHE A 98 5.45 2.38 15.81
C PHE A 98 5.70 1.90 14.39
N GLY A 99 4.70 2.08 13.52
CA GLY A 99 4.84 1.76 12.11
C GLY A 99 3.92 2.58 11.24
N ARG A 100 4.13 2.52 9.93
CA ARG A 100 3.21 3.14 8.97
C ARG A 100 1.91 2.36 8.92
N PRO A 101 0.75 3.03 8.98
CA PRO A 101 -0.53 2.37 8.80
C PRO A 101 -0.60 1.82 7.36
N ARG A 102 -1.13 0.60 7.21
CA ARG A 102 -1.47 0.10 5.89
C ARG A 102 -2.65 0.88 5.34
N ALA A 103 -2.61 1.19 4.06
CA ALA A 103 -3.71 1.84 3.38
C ALA A 103 -5.00 1.00 3.52
N THR A 104 -6.06 1.66 3.93
CA THR A 104 -7.39 1.06 4.01
C THR A 104 -7.95 0.82 2.61
N THR A 105 -8.96 -0.03 2.48
CA THR A 105 -9.63 -0.27 1.20
C THR A 105 -10.17 1.02 0.60
N ASN A 106 -10.74 1.92 1.42
CA ASN A 106 -11.24 3.21 0.96
C ASN A 106 -10.12 4.10 0.41
N GLU A 107 -8.99 4.18 1.09
CA GLU A 107 -7.82 4.94 0.62
C GLU A 107 -7.30 4.40 -0.71
N LYS A 108 -7.30 3.07 -0.90
CA LYS A 108 -6.92 2.43 -2.16
C LYS A 108 -7.90 2.74 -3.29
N ILE A 109 -9.21 2.76 -3.00
CA ILE A 109 -10.24 3.15 -3.98
C ILE A 109 -10.08 4.60 -4.38
N VAL A 110 -9.87 5.51 -3.41
CA VAL A 110 -9.64 6.94 -3.69
C VAL A 110 -8.38 7.12 -4.53
N LEU A 111 -7.28 6.46 -4.16
CA LEU A 111 -6.04 6.49 -4.94
C LEU A 111 -6.29 6.03 -6.38
N ALA A 112 -6.93 4.90 -6.57
CA ALA A 112 -7.25 4.36 -7.89
C ALA A 112 -8.11 5.32 -8.72
N SER A 113 -9.12 5.94 -8.10
CA SER A 113 -10.01 6.88 -8.79
C SER A 113 -9.32 8.15 -9.29
N MET A 114 -8.18 8.54 -8.72
CA MET A 114 -7.40 9.70 -9.18
C MET A 114 -6.72 9.46 -10.53
N PHE A 115 -6.42 8.21 -10.89
CA PHE A 115 -5.65 7.91 -12.11
C PHE A 115 -6.44 8.11 -13.38
N TYR A 116 -7.73 7.85 -13.37
CA TYR A 116 -8.56 8.06 -14.54
C TYR A 116 -8.64 9.55 -14.97
N PRO A 117 -8.92 10.51 -14.08
CA PRO A 117 -8.86 11.94 -14.43
C PRO A 117 -7.46 12.38 -14.89
N LEU A 118 -6.39 11.89 -14.23
CA LEU A 118 -5.02 12.20 -14.66
C LEU A 118 -4.74 11.69 -16.07
N PHE A 119 -5.15 10.48 -16.38
CA PHE A 119 -5.05 9.91 -17.73
C PHE A 119 -5.84 10.74 -18.75
N ALA A 120 -7.08 11.11 -18.44
CA ALA A 120 -7.93 11.90 -19.31
C ALA A 120 -7.33 13.28 -19.59
N LEU A 121 -6.85 13.97 -18.56
CA LEU A 121 -6.17 15.26 -18.69
C LEU A 121 -4.88 15.14 -19.52
N ALA A 122 -4.05 14.15 -19.24
CA ALA A 122 -2.81 13.95 -19.99
C ALA A 122 -3.07 13.62 -21.46
N SER A 123 -4.12 12.87 -21.75
CA SER A 123 -4.53 12.57 -23.14
C SER A 123 -4.99 13.82 -23.88
N GLN A 124 -5.70 14.73 -23.21
CA GLN A 124 -6.19 15.99 -23.79
C GLN A 124 -5.07 17.03 -23.96
N LEU A 125 -4.12 17.09 -23.02
CA LEU A 125 -3.01 18.04 -23.06
C LEU A 125 -1.85 17.56 -23.95
N SER A 126 -1.86 16.31 -24.39
CA SER A 126 -0.79 15.77 -25.24
C SER A 126 -0.77 16.44 -26.61
N PRO A 127 0.38 16.93 -27.08
CA PRO A 127 0.53 17.48 -28.42
C PRO A 127 0.47 16.40 -29.50
N VAL A 128 0.58 15.12 -29.13
CA VAL A 128 0.55 13.99 -30.06
C VAL A 128 -0.89 13.57 -30.31
N PRO A 129 -1.37 13.60 -31.56
CA PRO A 129 -2.72 13.17 -31.89
C PRO A 129 -2.89 11.67 -31.56
N LYS A 130 -4.03 11.32 -30.96
CA LYS A 130 -4.34 9.96 -30.49
C LYS A 130 -3.40 9.44 -29.39
N SER A 131 -2.86 10.32 -28.54
CA SER A 131 -2.05 9.92 -27.40
C SER A 131 -2.81 8.92 -26.51
N SER A 132 -2.11 7.88 -26.07
CA SER A 132 -2.66 6.88 -25.11
C SER A 132 -2.60 7.36 -23.65
N GLY A 133 -2.29 8.62 -23.41
CA GLY A 133 -2.21 9.24 -22.09
C GLY A 133 -0.89 8.94 -21.37
N ILE A 134 -0.96 8.79 -20.03
CA ILE A 134 0.22 8.55 -19.19
C ILE A 134 0.65 7.09 -19.31
N GLU A 135 1.90 6.88 -19.69
CA GLU A 135 2.53 5.56 -19.70
C GLU A 135 3.20 5.26 -18.36
N SER A 136 3.92 6.22 -17.83
CA SER A 136 4.55 6.11 -16.53
C SER A 136 4.64 7.47 -15.83
N LEU A 137 4.55 7.46 -14.50
CA LEU A 137 4.75 8.60 -13.64
C LEU A 137 5.83 8.25 -12.61
N THR A 138 6.90 9.02 -12.59
CA THR A 138 8.01 8.80 -11.66
C THR A 138 8.02 9.90 -10.63
N ALA A 139 8.01 9.52 -9.35
CA ALA A 139 8.24 10.38 -8.20
C ALA A 139 9.57 10.02 -7.56
N ASP A 140 10.03 10.79 -6.58
CA ASP A 140 11.35 10.59 -5.94
C ASP A 140 11.49 9.20 -5.29
N THR A 141 10.41 8.64 -4.79
CA THR A 141 10.41 7.40 -4.00
C THR A 141 9.72 6.21 -4.66
N PHE A 142 8.92 6.44 -5.71
CA PHE A 142 8.17 5.38 -6.38
C PHE A 142 7.92 5.68 -7.84
N LYS A 143 7.62 4.65 -8.61
CA LYS A 143 7.21 4.71 -10.01
C LYS A 143 5.85 4.06 -10.18
N LEU A 144 4.95 4.75 -10.88
CA LEU A 144 3.65 4.24 -11.30
C LEU A 144 3.70 3.98 -12.80
N VAL A 145 3.16 2.85 -13.23
CA VAL A 145 3.12 2.46 -14.63
C VAL A 145 1.68 2.11 -15.02
N LYS A 146 1.36 2.22 -16.29
CA LYS A 146 0.05 1.87 -16.88
C LYS A 146 -0.51 0.59 -16.25
N PHE A 147 -1.80 0.49 -15.94
CA PHE A 147 -2.44 -0.48 -15.02
C PHE A 147 -2.14 -0.27 -13.54
N ILE A 148 -1.38 0.76 -13.20
CA ILE A 148 -1.01 1.16 -11.84
C ILE A 148 -0.26 0.05 -11.10
N VAL A 149 0.93 -0.25 -11.57
CA VAL A 149 1.93 -0.99 -10.80
C VAL A 149 2.76 0.02 -10.02
N VAL A 150 2.70 -0.05 -8.71
CA VAL A 150 3.53 0.75 -7.81
C VAL A 150 4.83 0.01 -7.57
N SER A 151 5.95 0.60 -7.99
CA SER A 151 7.27 -0.03 -7.90
C SER A 151 8.33 0.93 -7.41
N ALA A 152 9.49 0.39 -7.05
CA ALA A 152 10.70 1.20 -6.85
C ALA A 152 11.09 1.91 -8.17
N VAL A 153 11.70 3.09 -8.06
CA VAL A 153 12.13 3.91 -9.21
C VAL A 153 13.09 3.16 -10.13
N SER A 154 13.85 2.23 -9.58
CA SER A 154 14.85 1.41 -10.31
C SER A 154 14.25 0.28 -11.18
N LEU A 155 12.92 0.15 -11.27
CA LEU A 155 12.30 -0.90 -12.08
C LEU A 155 12.51 -0.61 -13.57
N THR A 156 13.40 -1.35 -14.20
CA THR A 156 13.59 -1.41 -15.65
C THR A 156 12.75 -2.56 -16.23
N GLY A 157 12.26 -2.42 -17.47
CA GLY A 157 11.45 -3.48 -18.11
C GLY A 157 10.02 -3.60 -17.57
N SER A 158 9.47 -2.53 -16.99
CA SER A 158 8.10 -2.48 -16.49
C SER A 158 7.03 -2.86 -17.53
N GLU A 159 7.33 -2.64 -18.81
CA GLU A 159 6.41 -2.99 -19.91
C GLU A 159 6.20 -4.50 -20.05
N ALA A 160 7.27 -5.30 -19.89
CA ALA A 160 7.15 -6.76 -19.91
C ALA A 160 6.27 -7.28 -18.75
N VAL A 161 6.47 -6.72 -17.55
CA VAL A 161 5.66 -7.07 -16.38
C VAL A 161 4.18 -6.73 -16.63
N LEU A 162 3.89 -5.54 -17.14
CA LEU A 162 2.53 -5.12 -17.46
C LEU A 162 1.88 -6.01 -18.51
N ARG A 163 2.62 -6.37 -19.55
CA ARG A 163 2.15 -7.27 -20.60
C ARG A 163 1.77 -8.62 -20.01
N ARG A 164 2.60 -9.13 -19.11
CA ARG A 164 2.32 -10.41 -18.46
C ARG A 164 1.12 -10.34 -17.51
N ILE A 165 0.98 -9.24 -16.76
CA ILE A 165 -0.22 -9.00 -15.93
C ILE A 165 -1.48 -8.92 -16.82
N TYR A 166 -1.39 -8.27 -17.97
CA TYR A 166 -2.50 -8.20 -18.91
C TYR A 166 -2.87 -9.58 -19.48
N GLU A 167 -1.90 -10.43 -19.81
CA GLU A 167 -2.14 -11.80 -20.25
C GLU A 167 -2.88 -12.60 -19.17
N LEU A 168 -2.44 -12.51 -17.91
CA LEU A 168 -3.14 -13.14 -16.78
C LEU A 168 -4.58 -12.61 -16.63
N TYR A 169 -4.77 -11.30 -16.75
CA TYR A 169 -6.10 -10.70 -16.70
C TYR A 169 -6.99 -11.20 -17.85
N ALA A 170 -6.44 -11.31 -19.06
CA ALA A 170 -7.16 -11.83 -20.22
C ALA A 170 -7.55 -13.30 -20.02
N ASP A 171 -6.62 -14.11 -19.51
CA ASP A 171 -6.83 -15.56 -19.39
C ASP A 171 -7.80 -15.92 -18.25
N TYR A 172 -7.70 -15.28 -17.10
CA TYR A 172 -8.47 -15.66 -15.92
C TYR A 172 -9.72 -14.80 -15.68
N ALA A 173 -9.73 -13.54 -16.14
CA ALA A 173 -10.88 -12.67 -15.99
C ALA A 173 -11.68 -12.52 -17.29
N LEU A 174 -11.10 -12.04 -18.38
CA LEU A 174 -11.84 -11.73 -19.60
C LEU A 174 -12.41 -12.97 -20.31
N LYS A 175 -11.70 -14.09 -20.27
CA LYS A 175 -12.17 -15.37 -20.85
C LYS A 175 -13.17 -16.10 -19.95
N ASN A 176 -13.37 -15.65 -18.72
CA ASN A 176 -14.35 -16.25 -17.83
C ASN A 176 -15.77 -15.78 -18.22
N PRO A 177 -16.67 -16.66 -18.66
CA PRO A 177 -18.01 -16.28 -19.09
C PRO A 177 -18.89 -15.75 -17.95
N PHE A 178 -18.54 -16.02 -16.72
CA PHE A 178 -19.26 -15.53 -15.53
C PHE A 178 -18.72 -14.21 -14.98
N TYR A 179 -17.63 -13.69 -15.55
CA TYR A 179 -17.08 -12.40 -15.15
C TYR A 179 -17.77 -11.28 -15.92
N SER A 180 -18.38 -10.36 -15.19
CA SER A 180 -18.91 -9.12 -15.76
C SER A 180 -17.84 -8.04 -15.74
N LEU A 181 -17.61 -7.38 -16.86
CA LEU A 181 -16.70 -6.25 -16.98
C LEU A 181 -17.02 -5.19 -15.91
N GLU A 182 -16.00 -4.59 -15.34
CA GLU A 182 -16.08 -3.59 -14.26
C GLU A 182 -16.43 -4.12 -12.86
N MET A 183 -16.70 -5.41 -12.72
CA MET A 183 -16.85 -6.02 -11.40
C MET A 183 -15.48 -6.37 -10.79
N PRO A 184 -15.37 -6.43 -9.45
CA PRO A 184 -14.15 -6.87 -8.80
C PRO A 184 -13.75 -8.28 -9.25
N ILE A 185 -12.45 -8.45 -9.57
CA ILE A 185 -11.90 -9.75 -9.93
C ILE A 185 -11.80 -10.59 -8.67
N ARG A 186 -12.46 -11.76 -8.67
CA ARG A 186 -12.43 -12.74 -7.57
C ARG A 186 -12.12 -14.11 -8.17
N CYS A 187 -10.84 -14.38 -8.41
CA CYS A 187 -10.39 -15.61 -9.02
C CYS A 187 -9.09 -16.05 -8.36
N GLU A 188 -9.13 -17.15 -7.61
CA GLU A 188 -7.95 -17.68 -6.90
C GLU A 188 -6.80 -18.02 -7.84
N LEU A 189 -7.10 -18.49 -9.05
CA LEU A 189 -6.06 -18.79 -10.04
C LEU A 189 -5.38 -17.51 -10.54
N PHE A 190 -6.12 -16.40 -10.66
CA PHE A 190 -5.53 -15.11 -10.97
C PHE A 190 -4.61 -14.64 -9.84
N ASP A 191 -5.08 -14.73 -8.58
CA ASP A 191 -4.31 -14.32 -7.41
C ASP A 191 -3.00 -15.12 -7.30
N THR A 192 -3.09 -16.45 -7.43
CA THR A 192 -1.92 -17.34 -7.33
C THR A 192 -0.92 -17.08 -8.48
N SER A 193 -1.42 -16.92 -9.70
CA SER A 193 -0.57 -16.68 -10.87
C SER A 193 0.09 -15.32 -10.81
N LEU A 194 -0.61 -14.29 -10.35
CA LEU A 194 -0.06 -12.96 -10.13
C LEU A 194 1.02 -12.98 -9.05
N HIS A 195 0.77 -13.65 -7.92
CA HIS A 195 1.76 -13.81 -6.86
C HIS A 195 3.04 -14.45 -7.38
N THR A 196 2.92 -15.57 -8.08
CA THR A 196 4.06 -16.27 -8.69
C THR A 196 4.84 -15.38 -9.66
N LEU A 197 4.13 -14.62 -10.50
CA LEU A 197 4.76 -13.66 -11.42
C LEU A 197 5.57 -12.61 -10.67
N LEU A 198 4.98 -12.00 -9.62
CA LEU A 198 5.64 -10.96 -8.84
C LEU A 198 6.87 -11.50 -8.09
N GLU A 199 6.81 -12.70 -7.55
CA GLU A 199 7.98 -13.37 -6.94
C GLU A 199 9.09 -13.65 -7.95
N LEU A 200 8.75 -14.07 -9.17
CA LEU A 200 9.73 -14.26 -10.23
C LEU A 200 10.42 -12.95 -10.62
N VAL A 201 9.66 -11.86 -10.72
CA VAL A 201 10.22 -10.52 -11.00
C VAL A 201 11.16 -10.07 -9.89
N ASP A 202 10.80 -10.32 -8.63
CA ASP A 202 11.64 -9.94 -7.50
C ASP A 202 12.96 -10.73 -7.45
N LYS A 203 12.91 -12.04 -7.77
CA LYS A 203 14.09 -12.92 -7.75
C LYS A 203 15.02 -12.72 -8.96
N ASN A 204 14.43 -12.63 -10.15
CA ASN A 204 15.20 -12.70 -11.41
C ASN A 204 15.26 -11.37 -12.19
N GLY A 205 14.55 -10.35 -11.71
CA GLY A 205 14.31 -9.13 -12.49
C GLY A 205 13.40 -9.40 -13.69
N THR A 206 13.37 -8.44 -14.61
CA THR A 206 12.50 -8.49 -15.81
C THR A 206 13.10 -9.26 -16.98
N ASN A 207 14.32 -9.78 -16.86
CA ASN A 207 15.06 -10.38 -17.99
C ASN A 207 14.55 -11.78 -18.40
N ASN A 208 13.71 -12.41 -17.58
CA ASN A 208 13.19 -13.77 -17.82
C ASN A 208 11.65 -13.83 -17.92
N LEU A 209 11.01 -12.72 -18.30
CA LEU A 209 9.55 -12.60 -18.50
C LEU A 209 9.14 -12.84 -19.93
#